data_3af81d0a8140fa1e5b4160d357527368
#
_entry.id   3af81d0a8140fa1e5b4160d357527368
#
_cell.length_a   1.000
_cell.length_b   1.000
_cell.length_c   1.000
_cell.angle_alpha   90.00
_cell.angle_beta   90.00
_cell.angle_gamma   90.00
#
_symmetry.space_group_name_H-M   'P 1'
#
loop_
_entity.id
_entity.type
_entity.pdbx_description
1 polymer ?
#
loop_
_entity_poly.entity_id
_entity_poly.type
_entity_poly.pdbx_seq_one_letter_code
_entity_poly.pdbx_strand_id
1 'polypeptide(L)'
;MGVYVILAGEDKQEVAAVPSVLNLKKSNCKNCHRCIRKCPVKSIRFTGHQAHIISDECILCGQCFVVCPQEAKEIIDDRERVGVMLQGKAPVIASFDPSFYACWEGCGANSVRKALIELGFTDAE
;
A
#
# COMPACT_ATOMS: atom_id res chain seq x y z
N MET A 1 -5.74 -4.12 -0.62
CA MET A 1 -6.62 -3.02 -0.16
C MET A 1 -5.90 -1.72 -0.46
N GLY A 2 -6.45 -0.91 -1.33
CA GLY A 2 -5.87 0.38 -1.67
C GLY A 2 -6.77 1.48 -1.11
N VAL A 3 -6.22 2.34 -0.26
CA VAL A 3 -6.78 3.66 -0.01
C VAL A 3 -6.04 4.59 -0.96
N TYR A 4 -6.77 5.26 -1.84
CA TYR A 4 -6.22 6.24 -2.76
C TYR A 4 -6.50 7.62 -2.22
N VAL A 5 -5.47 8.44 -2.09
CA VAL A 5 -5.60 9.85 -1.74
C VAL A 5 -5.48 10.65 -3.03
N ILE A 6 -6.56 11.29 -3.44
CA ILE A 6 -6.59 12.16 -4.62
C ILE A 6 -6.39 13.60 -4.16
N LEU A 7 -5.33 14.23 -4.64
CA LEU A 7 -5.10 15.67 -4.47
C LEU A 7 -5.81 16.42 -5.60
N ALA A 8 -6.82 17.20 -5.28
CA ALA A 8 -7.44 18.14 -6.20
C ALA A 8 -6.57 19.41 -6.25
N GLY A 9 -5.60 19.46 -7.14
CA GLY A 9 -4.74 20.62 -7.39
C GLY A 9 -4.18 20.55 -8.81
N GLU A 10 -4.37 21.60 -9.59
CA GLU A 10 -3.82 21.76 -10.93
C GLU A 10 -2.30 21.98 -10.85
N ASP A 11 -1.56 20.91 -10.75
CA ASP A 11 -0.17 20.88 -11.18
C ASP A 11 0.09 19.53 -11.85
N LYS A 12 0.42 19.62 -13.15
CA LYS A 12 0.93 18.51 -13.94
C LYS A 12 2.27 18.06 -13.37
N GLN A 13 2.25 17.44 -12.22
CA GLN A 13 3.39 16.71 -11.74
C GLN A 13 3.31 15.31 -12.33
N GLU A 14 4.28 15.04 -13.20
CA GLU A 14 4.70 13.74 -13.70
C GLU A 14 4.20 12.62 -12.77
N VAL A 15 3.42 11.68 -13.31
CA VAL A 15 2.95 10.50 -12.59
C VAL A 15 4.19 9.77 -12.10
N ALA A 16 4.70 10.18 -10.95
CA ALA A 16 5.79 9.51 -10.28
C ALA A 16 5.34 8.05 -10.10
N ALA A 17 6.14 7.14 -10.61
CA ALA A 17 5.90 5.70 -10.52
C ALA A 17 5.34 5.38 -9.13
N VAL A 18 4.16 4.76 -9.08
CA VAL A 18 3.49 4.41 -7.83
C VAL A 18 4.54 3.78 -6.91
N PRO A 19 4.86 4.39 -5.76
CA PRO A 19 5.92 3.87 -4.92
C PRO A 19 5.59 2.42 -4.57
N SER A 20 6.55 1.54 -4.71
CA SER A 20 6.37 0.12 -4.44
C SER A 20 5.86 -0.06 -3.00
N VAL A 21 4.61 -0.50 -2.83
CA VAL A 21 3.99 -0.73 -1.51
C VAL A 21 4.75 -1.80 -0.71
N LEU A 22 5.40 -2.72 -1.41
CA LEU A 22 6.17 -3.82 -0.81
C LEU A 22 7.65 -3.68 -1.13
N ASN A 23 8.48 -3.54 -0.12
CA ASN A 23 9.91 -3.46 -0.23
C ASN A 23 10.63 -4.71 0.30
N LEU A 24 11.90 -4.85 -0.09
CA LEU A 24 12.82 -5.87 0.42
C LEU A 24 13.83 -5.25 1.37
N LYS A 25 13.85 -5.71 2.63
CA LYS A 25 14.99 -5.50 3.55
C LYS A 25 16.13 -6.41 3.13
N LYS A 26 17.06 -5.88 2.36
CA LYS A 26 18.16 -6.66 1.77
C LYS A 26 18.99 -7.43 2.81
N SER A 27 19.27 -6.81 3.95
CA SER A 27 20.04 -7.40 5.06
C SER A 27 19.41 -8.67 5.64
N ASN A 28 18.08 -8.80 5.58
CA ASN A 28 17.34 -9.89 6.20
C ASN A 28 17.12 -11.08 5.27
N CYS A 29 17.24 -10.90 3.96
CA CYS A 29 16.98 -11.97 2.99
C CYS A 29 18.07 -13.06 3.03
N LYS A 30 17.69 -14.30 3.37
CA LYS A 30 18.57 -15.49 3.43
C LYS A 30 18.38 -16.44 2.24
N ASN A 31 17.83 -15.99 1.13
CA ASN A 31 17.71 -16.73 -0.14
C ASN A 31 16.92 -18.04 -0.03
N CYS A 32 15.94 -18.13 0.87
CA CYS A 32 15.16 -19.36 1.08
C CYS A 32 14.12 -19.66 -0.01
N HIS A 33 13.89 -18.75 -0.94
CA HIS A 33 12.98 -18.85 -2.09
C HIS A 33 11.50 -19.12 -1.74
N ARG A 34 11.08 -19.03 -0.47
CA ARG A 34 9.68 -19.25 -0.07
C ARG A 34 8.73 -18.27 -0.75
N CYS A 35 9.08 -16.98 -0.80
CA CYS A 35 8.28 -15.94 -1.45
C CYS A 35 8.08 -16.22 -2.95
N ILE A 36 9.11 -16.68 -3.65
CA ILE A 36 9.04 -17.02 -5.09
C ILE A 36 8.07 -18.17 -5.32
N ARG A 37 8.16 -19.23 -4.51
CA ARG A 37 7.28 -20.41 -4.63
C ARG A 37 5.82 -20.08 -4.34
N LYS A 38 5.56 -19.16 -3.40
CA LYS A 38 4.20 -18.79 -2.95
C LYS A 38 3.58 -17.66 -3.76
N CYS A 39 4.35 -16.96 -4.60
CA CYS A 39 3.79 -15.91 -5.43
C CYS A 39 2.84 -16.49 -6.50
N PRO A 40 1.54 -16.12 -6.50
CA PRO A 40 0.57 -16.67 -7.45
C PRO A 40 0.85 -16.21 -8.89
N VAL A 41 1.32 -14.98 -9.06
CA VAL A 41 1.60 -14.37 -10.38
C VAL A 41 3.07 -14.42 -10.76
N LYS A 42 3.92 -15.05 -9.94
CA LYS A 42 5.36 -15.19 -10.19
C LYS A 42 6.13 -13.88 -10.40
N SER A 43 5.65 -12.78 -9.85
CA SER A 43 6.25 -11.45 -9.92
C SER A 43 7.50 -11.25 -9.03
N ILE A 44 8.14 -12.33 -8.60
CA ILE A 44 9.36 -12.25 -7.78
C ILE A 44 10.50 -12.96 -8.51
N ARG A 45 11.52 -12.19 -8.87
CA ARG A 45 12.76 -12.68 -9.48
C ARG A 45 13.88 -12.79 -8.44
N PHE A 46 14.80 -13.67 -8.71
CA PHE A 46 15.99 -13.87 -7.89
C PHE A 46 17.23 -13.42 -8.66
N THR A 47 17.84 -12.33 -8.22
CA THR A 47 19.05 -11.76 -8.81
C THR A 47 19.97 -11.26 -7.70
N GLY A 48 21.29 -11.32 -7.90
CA GLY A 48 22.25 -10.83 -6.91
C GLY A 48 22.07 -11.46 -5.51
N HIS A 49 21.75 -12.75 -5.44
CA HIS A 49 21.49 -13.48 -4.20
C HIS A 49 20.31 -12.94 -3.37
N GLN A 50 19.34 -12.25 -4.01
CA GLN A 50 18.16 -11.69 -3.34
C GLN A 50 16.90 -11.84 -4.18
N ALA A 51 15.75 -11.85 -3.50
CA ALA A 51 14.43 -11.92 -4.13
C ALA A 51 13.88 -10.50 -4.36
N HIS A 52 13.75 -10.08 -5.61
CA HIS A 52 13.22 -8.79 -6.02
C HIS A 52 11.76 -8.91 -6.47
N ILE A 53 10.92 -7.96 -6.05
CA ILE A 53 9.52 -7.86 -6.50
C ILE A 53 9.50 -7.03 -7.77
N ILE A 54 8.81 -7.52 -8.80
CA ILE A 54 8.55 -6.81 -10.05
C ILE A 54 7.24 -6.07 -9.86
N SER A 55 7.31 -4.75 -9.67
CA SER A 55 6.16 -3.93 -9.30
C SER A 55 5.02 -4.01 -10.32
N ASP A 56 5.36 -3.99 -11.62
CA ASP A 56 4.37 -4.00 -12.71
C ASP A 56 3.62 -5.33 -12.86
N GLU A 57 4.20 -6.43 -12.32
CA GLU A 57 3.59 -7.76 -12.33
C GLU A 57 2.94 -8.10 -10.98
N CYS A 58 3.15 -7.29 -9.95
CA CYS A 58 2.73 -7.56 -8.59
C CYS A 58 1.28 -7.14 -8.35
N ILE A 59 0.44 -8.09 -7.92
CA ILE A 59 -0.96 -7.84 -7.55
C ILE A 59 -1.14 -7.44 -6.07
N LEU A 60 -0.08 -7.13 -5.36
CA LEU A 60 -0.07 -6.69 -3.95
C LEU A 60 -0.80 -7.63 -2.98
N CYS A 61 -0.89 -8.93 -3.27
CA CYS A 61 -1.62 -9.92 -2.46
C CYS A 61 -0.99 -10.20 -1.07
N GLY A 62 0.20 -9.70 -0.77
CA GLY A 62 0.86 -9.84 0.53
C GLY A 62 1.43 -11.23 0.85
N GLN A 63 1.23 -12.27 0.03
CA GLN A 63 1.66 -13.64 0.32
C GLN A 63 3.17 -13.75 0.58
N CYS A 64 3.99 -12.99 -0.14
CA CYS A 64 5.44 -12.97 0.05
C CYS A 64 5.85 -12.36 1.41
N PHE A 65 5.07 -11.45 1.94
CA PHE A 65 5.26 -10.87 3.27
C PHE A 65 4.95 -11.92 4.35
N VAL A 66 3.78 -12.56 4.28
CA VAL A 66 3.31 -13.55 5.26
C VAL A 66 4.22 -14.77 5.36
N VAL A 67 4.73 -15.27 4.22
CA VAL A 67 5.53 -16.51 4.21
C VAL A 67 7.01 -16.29 4.47
N CYS A 68 7.47 -15.06 4.66
CA CYS A 68 8.88 -14.75 4.86
C CYS A 68 9.33 -15.03 6.31
N PRO A 69 10.10 -16.09 6.59
CA PRO A 69 10.50 -16.42 7.96
C PRO A 69 11.60 -15.49 8.48
N GLN A 70 12.20 -14.67 7.61
CA GLN A 70 13.22 -13.70 7.96
C GLN A 70 12.70 -12.27 8.03
N GLU A 71 11.39 -12.07 7.88
CA GLU A 71 10.77 -10.73 7.86
C GLU A 71 11.48 -9.76 6.90
N ALA A 72 11.99 -10.31 5.79
CA ALA A 72 12.73 -9.55 4.79
C ALA A 72 11.83 -8.74 3.84
N LYS A 73 10.53 -8.81 3.99
CA LYS A 73 9.57 -7.97 3.28
C LYS A 73 8.99 -6.94 4.24
N GLU A 74 8.81 -5.73 3.76
CA GLU A 74 8.15 -4.67 4.53
C GLU A 74 7.08 -4.00 3.67
N ILE A 75 6.06 -3.52 4.34
CA ILE A 75 5.02 -2.68 3.75
C ILE A 75 5.41 -1.23 4.07
N ILE A 76 5.40 -0.38 3.06
CA ILE A 76 5.65 1.05 3.25
C ILE A 76 4.46 1.64 4.02
N ASP A 77 4.76 2.38 5.06
CA ASP A 77 3.79 3.07 5.89
C ASP A 77 3.68 4.54 5.45
N ASP A 78 2.56 4.90 4.85
CA ASP A 78 2.30 6.25 4.36
C ASP A 78 1.58 7.15 5.39
N ARG A 79 1.38 6.71 6.64
CA ARG A 79 0.65 7.49 7.65
C ARG A 79 1.25 8.86 7.91
N GLU A 80 2.56 8.95 8.02
CA GLU A 80 3.24 10.24 8.21
C GLU A 80 3.03 11.18 7.03
N ARG A 81 3.13 10.65 5.80
CA ARG A 81 2.90 11.39 4.57
C ARG A 81 1.48 11.93 4.49
N VAL A 82 0.49 11.09 4.79
CA VAL A 82 -0.91 11.50 4.86
C VAL A 82 -1.12 12.55 5.96
N GLY A 83 -0.51 12.38 7.12
CA GLY A 83 -0.56 13.35 8.22
C GLY A 83 -0.06 14.74 7.81
N VAL A 84 1.02 14.81 7.04
CA VAL A 84 1.53 16.08 6.49
C VAL A 84 0.56 16.68 5.48
N MET A 85 -0.05 15.86 4.61
CA MET A 85 -1.06 16.32 3.65
C MET A 85 -2.28 16.92 4.34
N LEU A 86 -2.77 16.30 5.43
CA LEU A 86 -3.92 16.77 6.20
C LEU A 86 -3.66 18.10 6.91
N GLN A 87 -2.41 18.41 7.22
CA GLN A 87 -2.03 19.72 7.79
C GLN A 87 -1.90 20.82 6.72
N GLY A 88 -1.93 20.46 5.45
CA GLY A 88 -1.89 21.39 4.33
C GLY A 88 -3.21 22.14 4.12
N LYS A 89 -3.20 23.09 3.18
CA LYS A 89 -4.42 23.84 2.80
C LYS A 89 -5.22 23.18 1.67
N ALA A 90 -4.64 22.18 1.01
CA ALA A 90 -5.29 21.47 -0.09
C ALA A 90 -6.36 20.51 0.43
N PRO A 91 -7.51 20.37 -0.24
CA PRO A 91 -8.50 19.39 0.13
C PRO A 91 -7.95 17.97 -0.07
N VAL A 92 -8.12 17.11 0.94
CA VAL A 92 -7.69 15.71 0.89
C VAL A 92 -8.93 14.83 0.95
N ILE A 93 -9.13 14.02 -0.07
CA ILE A 93 -10.27 13.10 -0.20
C ILE A 93 -9.75 11.67 -0.07
N ALA A 94 -10.42 10.84 0.74
CA ALA A 94 -10.16 9.41 0.83
C ALA A 94 -11.12 8.64 -0.08
N SER A 95 -10.58 7.82 -0.98
CA SER A 95 -11.38 6.90 -1.81
C SER A 95 -11.08 5.45 -1.41
N PHE A 96 -12.14 4.64 -1.27
CA PHE A 96 -12.05 3.26 -0.82
C PHE A 96 -12.45 2.29 -1.93
N ASP A 97 -11.65 1.24 -2.10
CA ASP A 97 -12.07 0.10 -2.90
C ASP A 97 -13.28 -0.59 -2.23
N PRO A 98 -14.30 -1.04 -2.99
CA PRO A 98 -15.47 -1.74 -2.44
C PRO A 98 -15.15 -2.97 -1.58
N SER A 99 -14.00 -3.61 -1.77
CA SER A 99 -13.53 -4.72 -0.93
C SER A 99 -13.23 -4.32 0.52
N PHE A 100 -13.12 -3.03 0.82
CA PHE A 100 -12.94 -2.51 2.17
C PHE A 100 -14.03 -3.02 3.11
N TYR A 101 -15.30 -3.04 2.67
CA TYR A 101 -16.43 -3.48 3.48
C TYR A 101 -16.37 -4.96 3.87
N ALA A 102 -15.72 -5.80 3.07
CA ALA A 102 -15.54 -7.22 3.39
C ALA A 102 -14.62 -7.46 4.59
N CYS A 103 -13.78 -6.49 4.93
CA CYS A 103 -12.83 -6.59 6.04
C CYS A 103 -13.31 -5.91 7.32
N TRP A 104 -14.32 -5.06 7.21
CA TRP A 104 -14.82 -4.24 8.32
C TRP A 104 -16.31 -4.52 8.55
N GLU A 105 -16.63 -5.79 8.78
CA GLU A 105 -17.98 -6.23 9.09
C GLU A 105 -18.54 -5.41 10.27
N GLY A 106 -19.71 -4.81 10.08
CA GLY A 106 -20.39 -3.99 11.09
C GLY A 106 -20.06 -2.49 11.07
N CYS A 107 -19.06 -2.04 10.31
CA CYS A 107 -18.81 -0.60 10.10
C CYS A 107 -19.52 -0.13 8.84
N GLY A 108 -20.60 0.65 9.00
CA GLY A 108 -21.26 1.29 7.87
C GLY A 108 -20.39 2.40 7.24
N ALA A 109 -20.55 2.62 5.93
CA ALA A 109 -19.83 3.65 5.17
C ALA A 109 -19.87 5.03 5.85
N ASN A 110 -21.03 5.40 6.38
CA ASN A 110 -21.23 6.68 7.07
C ASN A 110 -20.39 6.81 8.34
N SER A 111 -20.14 5.71 9.07
CA SER A 111 -19.32 5.75 10.27
C SER A 111 -17.85 5.97 9.93
N VAL A 112 -17.37 5.30 8.88
CA VAL A 112 -16.01 5.46 8.37
C VAL A 112 -15.80 6.88 7.83
N ARG A 113 -16.74 7.38 7.03
CA ARG A 113 -16.69 8.74 6.49
C ARG A 113 -16.62 9.79 7.61
N LYS A 114 -17.44 9.66 8.66
CA LYS A 114 -17.40 10.58 9.82
C LYS A 114 -16.05 10.55 10.52
N ALA A 115 -15.50 9.35 10.78
CA ALA A 115 -14.19 9.20 11.41
C ALA A 115 -13.07 9.86 10.59
N LEU A 116 -13.12 9.75 9.25
CA LEU A 116 -12.14 10.38 8.37
C LEU A 116 -12.25 11.90 8.36
N ILE A 117 -13.48 12.44 8.37
CA ILE A 117 -13.70 13.88 8.48
C ILE A 117 -13.16 14.39 9.82
N GLU A 118 -13.35 13.66 10.92
CA GLU A 118 -12.79 14.00 12.24
C GLU A 118 -11.24 13.96 12.24
N LEU A 119 -10.63 13.10 11.42
CA LEU A 119 -9.17 13.04 11.22
C LEU A 119 -8.63 14.18 10.34
N GLY A 120 -9.49 14.97 9.71
CA GLY A 120 -9.11 16.11 8.89
C GLY A 120 -9.22 15.92 7.38
N PHE A 121 -9.79 14.80 6.91
CA PHE A 121 -10.13 14.64 5.50
C PHE A 121 -11.28 15.55 5.11
N THR A 122 -11.26 16.06 3.88
CA THR A 122 -12.33 16.92 3.37
C THR A 122 -13.58 16.10 3.04
N ASP A 123 -13.39 14.91 2.49
CA ASP A 123 -14.45 13.94 2.19
C ASP A 123 -13.90 12.51 2.08
N ALA A 124 -14.83 11.53 2.02
CA ALA A 124 -14.50 10.12 1.81
C ALA A 124 -15.62 9.42 1.00
N GLU A 125 -15.26 8.65 -0.01
CA GLU A 125 -16.16 7.92 -0.91
C GLU A 125 -15.66 6.49 -1.22
#